data_043d3c94fb89e185b1198c6dfa98df92
#
_entry.id   043d3c94fb89e185b1198c6dfa98df92
#
_cell.length_a   1.000
_cell.length_b   1.000
_cell.length_c   1.000
_cell.angle_alpha   90.00
_cell.angle_beta   90.00
_cell.angle_gamma   90.00
#
_symmetry.space_group_name_H-M   'P 1'
#
loop_
_entity.id
_entity.type
_entity.pdbx_description
1 polymer ?
#
loop_
_entity_poly.entity_id
_entity_poly.type
_entity_poly.pdbx_seq_one_letter_code
_entity_poly.pdbx_strand_id
1 'polypeptide(L)'
;MKNRLLALMALCGATSSTLPLWAAWDDPVLQFTEPNLATDGTGGGVFYIYHVATQKFMAAGQPHGTRLVVADDGQEVTLSYGQDYELSRRAESDPEYSEAYGWRLSMMKAPSNGGFHELFNDAAASIWVDHNKQGHILWKIVAQDKANKVYRIKMIDEDKLFGTEANDGLYANAYMGIDEGKLEVSPSIDTSTSGHETASVDWKFVDSEVYTVYKAKKELQTQLNAADEAGFSDYAKYAEIYNKANATAEEVEEAAKALKQDIVNWKSSEATPDKPVEFTNAIANNSFADGNNGWNVVGSIGHQSGTSYETADNKYKMDHFSEKWVTSANNGNLSGNPMDISQTLENMPVGKYRLTANTIG
;
A
#
# COMPACT_ATOMS: atom_id res chain seq x y z
N MET A 1 -4.64 13.13 -26.81
CA MET A 1 -5.97 13.77 -26.73
C MET A 1 -6.95 12.98 -27.59
N LYS A 2 -7.76 12.13 -27.02
CA LYS A 2 -8.95 11.55 -27.67
C LYS A 2 -10.03 11.43 -26.61
N ASN A 3 -10.87 12.45 -26.55
CA ASN A 3 -12.13 12.43 -25.80
C ASN A 3 -13.02 11.33 -26.37
N ARG A 4 -13.42 10.38 -25.59
CA ARG A 4 -14.52 9.48 -25.91
C ARG A 4 -15.76 9.93 -25.17
N LEU A 5 -16.67 10.47 -25.93
CA LEU A 5 -18.04 10.82 -25.56
C LEU A 5 -18.83 9.54 -25.33
N LEU A 6 -19.43 9.39 -24.15
CA LEU A 6 -20.41 8.35 -23.90
C LEU A 6 -21.68 8.65 -24.70
N ALA A 7 -22.00 7.80 -25.67
CA ALA A 7 -23.29 7.80 -26.32
C ALA A 7 -24.18 6.74 -25.64
N LEU A 8 -25.21 7.19 -24.95
CA LEU A 8 -26.33 6.38 -24.48
C LEU A 8 -27.17 5.99 -25.70
N MET A 9 -27.08 4.75 -26.15
CA MET A 9 -28.04 4.20 -27.16
C MET A 9 -28.95 3.19 -26.50
N ALA A 10 -30.21 3.62 -26.32
CA ALA A 10 -31.30 2.68 -26.12
C ALA A 10 -31.64 2.05 -27.49
N LEU A 11 -31.48 0.75 -27.63
CA LEU A 11 -31.95 0.03 -28.81
C LEU A 11 -32.75 -1.20 -28.37
N CYS A 12 -34.07 -1.13 -28.54
CA CYS A 12 -34.93 -2.31 -28.55
C CYS A 12 -34.72 -3.05 -29.86
N GLY A 13 -34.40 -4.35 -29.81
CA GLY A 13 -34.36 -5.21 -30.99
C GLY A 13 -33.63 -6.51 -30.71
N ALA A 14 -34.40 -7.60 -30.59
CA ALA A 14 -33.89 -8.96 -30.42
C ALA A 14 -33.08 -9.41 -31.63
N THR A 15 -31.84 -9.84 -31.42
CA THR A 15 -31.16 -10.92 -32.18
C THR A 15 -29.89 -11.35 -31.48
N SER A 16 -29.71 -12.65 -31.29
CA SER A 16 -28.49 -13.43 -31.01
C SER A 16 -27.36 -12.71 -30.31
N SER A 17 -27.27 -12.90 -29.02
CA SER A 17 -26.27 -12.32 -28.13
C SER A 17 -24.89 -12.96 -28.32
N THR A 18 -24.00 -12.26 -29.02
CA THR A 18 -22.63 -12.23 -28.59
C THR A 18 -22.61 -11.30 -27.38
N LEU A 19 -22.42 -11.85 -26.18
CA LEU A 19 -22.23 -11.05 -24.97
C LEU A 19 -21.07 -10.09 -25.23
N PRO A 20 -21.26 -8.78 -25.03
CA PRO A 20 -20.14 -7.87 -25.08
C PRO A 20 -19.13 -8.28 -24.01
N LEU A 21 -17.86 -8.35 -24.39
CA LEU A 21 -16.76 -8.39 -23.44
C LEU A 21 -16.91 -7.11 -22.59
N TRP A 22 -17.36 -7.24 -21.34
CA TRP A 22 -17.52 -6.11 -20.44
C TRP A 22 -16.16 -5.48 -20.26
N ALA A 23 -16.02 -4.21 -20.60
CA ALA A 23 -14.83 -3.46 -20.27
C ALA A 23 -14.80 -3.33 -18.74
N ALA A 24 -13.67 -3.66 -18.13
CA ALA A 24 -13.48 -3.45 -16.71
C ALA A 24 -13.80 -1.99 -16.35
N TRP A 25 -14.32 -1.79 -15.14
CA TRP A 25 -14.59 -0.46 -14.62
C TRP A 25 -13.31 0.36 -14.58
N ASP A 26 -13.39 1.60 -15.05
CA ASP A 26 -12.23 2.51 -15.00
C ASP A 26 -11.75 2.70 -13.57
N ASP A 27 -10.44 2.80 -13.38
CA ASP A 27 -9.86 3.09 -12.08
C ASP A 27 -10.38 4.41 -11.50
N PRO A 28 -10.64 4.49 -10.18
CA PRO A 28 -11.03 5.75 -9.57
C PRO A 28 -9.91 6.78 -9.73
N VAL A 29 -10.29 8.00 -10.03
CA VAL A 29 -9.34 9.09 -10.22
C VAL A 29 -8.74 9.50 -8.87
N LEU A 30 -7.43 9.33 -8.73
CA LEU A 30 -6.68 9.79 -7.58
C LEU A 30 -6.44 11.31 -7.69
N GLN A 31 -6.87 12.05 -6.66
CA GLN A 31 -6.65 13.49 -6.58
C GLN A 31 -5.39 13.76 -5.76
N PHE A 32 -4.50 14.62 -6.28
CA PHE A 32 -3.28 15.00 -5.61
C PHE A 32 -3.44 16.37 -4.94
N THR A 33 -2.77 16.56 -3.80
CA THR A 33 -2.78 17.81 -3.05
C THR A 33 -1.41 18.49 -3.11
N GLU A 34 -1.38 19.77 -2.83
CA GLU A 34 -0.16 20.52 -2.62
C GLU A 34 0.13 20.52 -1.11
N PRO A 35 1.25 19.93 -0.64
CA PRO A 35 1.58 19.93 0.78
C PRO A 35 1.90 21.36 1.25
N ASN A 36 1.50 21.69 2.46
CA ASN A 36 1.90 22.95 3.08
C ASN A 36 3.37 22.84 3.52
N LEU A 37 4.26 23.49 2.78
CA LEU A 37 5.71 23.48 3.03
C LEU A 37 6.19 24.74 3.76
N ALA A 38 5.33 25.42 4.52
CA ALA A 38 5.72 26.55 5.38
C ALA A 38 6.69 26.07 6.48
N THR A 39 7.74 26.84 6.72
CA THR A 39 8.81 26.50 7.68
C THR A 39 8.69 27.23 9.01
N ASP A 40 7.63 27.95 9.23
CA ASP A 40 7.32 28.73 10.43
C ASP A 40 6.56 27.95 11.52
N GLY A 41 6.47 26.61 11.36
CA GLY A 41 5.73 25.73 12.24
C GLY A 41 4.25 25.53 11.85
N THR A 42 3.76 26.21 10.83
CA THR A 42 2.39 26.02 10.30
C THR A 42 2.31 25.01 9.18
N GLY A 43 3.48 24.58 8.66
CA GLY A 43 3.58 23.61 7.59
C GLY A 43 3.53 22.16 8.08
N GLY A 44 3.36 21.25 7.13
CA GLY A 44 3.28 19.81 7.37
C GLY A 44 1.87 19.26 7.19
N GLY A 45 1.63 18.10 7.77
CA GLY A 45 0.34 17.40 7.66
C GLY A 45 0.51 15.90 7.56
N VAL A 46 -0.60 15.20 7.31
CA VAL A 46 -0.65 13.76 7.12
C VAL A 46 -1.06 13.46 5.69
N PHE A 47 -0.24 12.66 5.01
CA PHE A 47 -0.39 12.40 3.59
C PHE A 47 -0.12 10.93 3.28
N TYR A 48 -0.61 10.47 2.13
CA TYR A 48 -0.08 9.33 1.42
C TYR A 48 0.83 9.84 0.31
N ILE A 49 2.03 9.28 0.18
CA ILE A 49 3.01 9.74 -0.79
C ILE A 49 3.07 8.74 -1.95
N TYR A 50 2.76 9.23 -3.14
CA TYR A 50 2.58 8.45 -4.35
C TYR A 50 3.78 8.61 -5.28
N HIS A 51 4.36 7.52 -5.73
CA HIS A 51 5.44 7.50 -6.69
C HIS A 51 4.89 7.51 -8.12
N VAL A 52 5.28 8.52 -8.90
CA VAL A 52 4.65 8.79 -10.19
C VAL A 52 4.86 7.65 -11.20
N ALA A 53 6.07 7.12 -11.29
CA ALA A 53 6.40 6.11 -12.30
C ALA A 53 5.84 4.72 -11.98
N THR A 54 5.88 4.28 -10.73
CA THR A 54 5.37 2.96 -10.35
C THR A 54 3.87 2.95 -10.09
N GLN A 55 3.25 4.13 -9.94
CA GLN A 55 1.83 4.28 -9.57
C GLN A 55 1.48 3.62 -8.23
N LYS A 56 2.43 3.60 -7.31
CA LYS A 56 2.32 2.98 -5.98
C LYS A 56 2.59 4.00 -4.88
N PHE A 57 2.21 3.65 -3.66
CA PHE A 57 2.35 4.51 -2.48
C PHE A 57 3.51 4.07 -1.60
N MET A 58 4.11 5.01 -0.87
CA MET A 58 5.07 4.67 0.18
C MET A 58 4.43 3.78 1.24
N ALA A 59 5.17 2.76 1.64
CA ALA A 59 4.79 1.81 2.68
C ALA A 59 6.04 1.28 3.41
N ALA A 60 5.84 0.76 4.61
CA ALA A 60 6.85 -0.02 5.31
C ALA A 60 6.76 -1.49 4.88
N GLY A 61 7.85 -2.02 4.36
CA GLY A 61 7.94 -3.36 3.79
C GLY A 61 9.02 -4.23 4.42
N GLN A 62 9.37 -5.30 3.74
CA GLN A 62 10.40 -6.23 4.20
C GLN A 62 11.82 -5.64 4.07
N PRO A 63 12.79 -6.07 4.88
CA PRO A 63 12.63 -7.01 6.00
C PRO A 63 11.96 -6.39 7.23
N HIS A 64 11.25 -7.19 8.00
CA HIS A 64 10.62 -6.84 9.28
C HIS A 64 9.59 -5.69 9.26
N GLY A 65 9.09 -5.30 8.09
CA GLY A 65 8.17 -4.16 7.95
C GLY A 65 8.81 -2.80 8.22
N THR A 66 10.14 -2.70 8.17
CA THR A 66 10.89 -1.48 8.49
C THR A 66 11.61 -0.86 7.29
N ARG A 67 11.67 -1.56 6.14
CA ARG A 67 12.25 -1.01 4.91
C ARG A 67 11.24 -0.11 4.19
N LEU A 68 11.66 1.08 3.76
CA LEU A 68 10.80 1.91 2.93
C LEU A 68 10.68 1.31 1.53
N VAL A 69 9.45 1.04 1.13
CA VAL A 69 9.09 0.48 -0.17
C VAL A 69 7.92 1.26 -0.78
N VAL A 70 7.54 0.91 -2.01
CA VAL A 70 6.25 1.29 -2.57
C VAL A 70 5.35 0.06 -2.73
N ALA A 71 4.07 0.23 -2.43
CA ALA A 71 3.04 -0.80 -2.51
C ALA A 71 1.74 -0.23 -3.08
N ASP A 72 0.83 -1.10 -3.50
CA ASP A 72 -0.51 -0.68 -3.95
C ASP A 72 -1.31 -0.05 -2.80
N ASP A 73 -1.10 -0.56 -1.59
CA ASP A 73 -1.61 0.02 -0.35
C ASP A 73 -0.54 0.85 0.34
N GLY A 74 -0.79 2.14 0.43
CA GLY A 74 0.08 3.09 1.12
C GLY A 74 -0.11 3.09 2.63
N GLN A 75 0.85 3.70 3.32
CA GLN A 75 0.73 4.04 4.74
C GLN A 75 0.79 5.55 4.92
N GLU A 76 0.13 6.04 5.96
CA GLU A 76 0.15 7.47 6.31
C GLU A 76 1.56 7.91 6.67
N VAL A 77 1.98 9.01 6.06
CA VAL A 77 3.24 9.68 6.35
C VAL A 77 2.93 11.04 6.98
N THR A 78 3.38 11.23 8.20
CA THR A 78 3.34 12.53 8.85
C THR A 78 4.54 13.35 8.40
N LEU A 79 4.28 14.52 7.89
CA LEU A 79 5.25 15.52 7.48
C LEU A 79 5.29 16.63 8.53
N SER A 80 6.45 16.89 9.12
CA SER A 80 6.67 17.98 10.06
C SER A 80 8.00 18.66 9.80
N TYR A 81 8.04 20.00 9.94
CA TYR A 81 9.27 20.76 9.84
C TYR A 81 9.88 20.96 11.22
N GLY A 82 11.14 20.75 11.37
CA GLY A 82 11.80 20.88 12.67
C GLY A 82 13.30 20.62 12.63
N GLN A 83 13.87 20.72 13.82
CA GLN A 83 15.28 20.47 14.06
C GLN A 83 15.51 19.00 14.40
N ASP A 84 16.65 18.46 14.01
CA ASP A 84 17.13 17.18 14.52
C ASP A 84 17.79 17.35 15.88
N TYR A 85 17.22 16.73 16.89
CA TYR A 85 17.73 16.79 18.26
C TYR A 85 19.10 16.11 18.43
N GLU A 86 19.38 15.05 17.71
CA GLU A 86 20.66 14.36 17.80
C GLU A 86 21.78 15.18 17.12
N LEU A 87 21.44 15.83 16.01
CA LEU A 87 22.33 16.78 15.36
C LEU A 87 22.51 18.02 16.21
N SER A 88 21.47 18.55 16.84
CA SER A 88 21.54 19.69 17.76
C SER A 88 22.44 19.40 18.96
N ARG A 89 22.41 18.19 19.50
CA ARG A 89 23.26 17.81 20.63
C ARG A 89 24.74 17.66 20.24
N ARG A 90 25.01 17.31 18.99
CA ARG A 90 26.36 17.39 18.43
C ARG A 90 26.78 18.85 18.20
N ALA A 91 25.85 19.71 17.85
CA ALA A 91 26.05 21.13 17.63
C ALA A 91 26.44 21.92 18.90
N GLU A 92 26.07 21.45 20.08
CA GLU A 92 26.55 22.02 21.34
C GLU A 92 28.10 21.91 21.49
N SER A 93 28.70 20.96 20.79
CA SER A 93 30.18 20.77 20.76
C SER A 93 30.86 21.39 19.55
N ASP A 94 30.10 21.81 18.52
CA ASP A 94 30.62 22.39 17.28
C ASP A 94 29.67 23.49 16.73
N PRO A 95 30.08 24.78 16.79
CA PRO A 95 29.26 25.91 16.38
C PRO A 95 28.81 25.90 14.91
N GLU A 96 29.48 25.16 14.04
CA GLU A 96 29.09 25.07 12.61
C GLU A 96 27.86 24.21 12.40
N TYR A 97 27.45 23.43 13.41
CA TYR A 97 26.27 22.52 13.34
C TYR A 97 25.00 23.13 13.91
N SER A 98 24.96 24.39 14.24
CA SER A 98 23.92 24.95 15.12
C SER A 98 22.49 24.98 14.58
N GLU A 99 22.22 24.70 13.30
CA GLU A 99 20.89 24.95 12.74
C GLU A 99 20.49 23.98 11.62
N ALA A 100 20.51 22.66 11.88
CA ALA A 100 19.97 21.70 10.93
C ALA A 100 18.44 21.62 11.05
N TYR A 101 17.76 22.34 10.19
CA TYR A 101 16.30 22.28 10.04
C TYR A 101 15.92 21.62 8.73
N GLY A 102 14.88 20.81 8.77
CA GLY A 102 14.35 20.15 7.60
C GLY A 102 13.00 19.51 7.82
N TRP A 103 12.52 18.82 6.79
CA TRP A 103 11.32 18.03 6.88
C TRP A 103 11.63 16.68 7.49
N ARG A 104 10.81 16.29 8.46
CA ARG A 104 10.82 14.95 9.05
C ARG A 104 9.62 14.21 8.48
N LEU A 105 9.87 13.00 7.98
CA LEU A 105 8.84 12.08 7.51
C LEU A 105 8.74 10.93 8.50
N SER A 106 7.54 10.53 8.88
CA SER A 106 7.34 9.39 9.77
C SER A 106 6.05 8.64 9.43
N MET A 107 6.09 7.32 9.55
CA MET A 107 4.94 6.45 9.37
C MET A 107 4.36 6.04 10.72
N MET A 108 3.17 6.52 11.05
CA MET A 108 2.52 6.28 12.35
C MET A 108 2.14 4.82 12.57
N LYS A 109 1.90 4.07 11.50
CA LYS A 109 1.51 2.64 11.55
C LYS A 109 2.68 1.69 11.27
N ALA A 110 3.91 2.19 11.15
CA ALA A 110 5.07 1.31 11.12
C ALA A 110 5.21 0.57 12.46
N PRO A 111 5.83 -0.62 12.50
CA PRO A 111 5.95 -1.43 13.72
C PRO A 111 6.51 -0.67 14.92
N SER A 112 7.25 0.41 14.67
CA SER A 112 7.92 1.21 15.66
C SER A 112 7.51 2.69 15.69
N ASN A 113 6.46 3.10 14.97
CA ASN A 113 6.14 4.53 14.74
C ASN A 113 7.36 5.34 14.31
N GLY A 114 8.13 4.78 13.39
CA GLY A 114 9.47 5.28 13.07
C GLY A 114 9.48 6.45 12.10
N GLY A 115 10.50 7.27 12.24
CA GLY A 115 10.90 8.22 11.22
C GLY A 115 11.65 7.54 10.06
N PHE A 116 11.83 8.23 8.97
CA PHE A 116 12.64 7.76 7.86
C PHE A 116 14.12 8.02 8.15
N HIS A 117 14.84 6.93 8.31
CA HIS A 117 16.29 6.95 8.53
C HIS A 117 16.99 6.34 7.34
N GLU A 118 18.03 7.00 6.89
CA GLU A 118 18.97 6.40 5.98
C GLU A 118 20.10 5.74 6.76
N LEU A 119 20.43 4.51 6.39
CA LEU A 119 21.61 3.80 6.91
C LEU A 119 22.59 3.56 5.78
N PHE A 120 23.76 4.16 5.89
CA PHE A 120 24.87 4.05 4.91
C PHE A 120 25.76 2.82 5.09
N ASN A 121 25.39 1.81 5.84
CA ASN A 121 26.33 0.79 6.24
C ASN A 121 26.52 -0.38 5.27
N ASP A 122 25.89 -0.38 4.11
CA ASP A 122 26.13 -1.40 3.10
C ASP A 122 26.13 -0.77 1.71
N ALA A 123 26.74 -1.42 0.74
CA ALA A 123 26.77 -1.02 -0.66
C ALA A 123 25.38 -0.82 -1.33
N ALA A 124 24.31 -0.95 -0.58
CA ALA A 124 22.95 -0.62 -0.90
C ALA A 124 22.42 0.35 0.14
N ALA A 125 22.53 1.64 -0.11
CA ALA A 125 21.88 2.67 0.69
C ALA A 125 20.37 2.41 0.74
N SER A 126 19.80 2.33 1.94
CA SER A 126 18.40 1.98 2.17
C SER A 126 17.77 2.97 3.12
N ILE A 127 16.47 3.21 2.96
CA ILE A 127 15.70 3.98 3.92
C ILE A 127 14.98 3.01 4.84
N TRP A 128 15.16 3.23 6.15
CA TRP A 128 14.49 2.47 7.18
C TRP A 128 13.42 3.31 7.87
N VAL A 129 12.31 2.68 8.17
CA VAL A 129 11.22 3.26 8.96
C VAL A 129 11.31 2.68 10.36
N ASP A 130 12.08 3.32 11.23
CA ASP A 130 12.38 2.79 12.55
C ASP A 130 12.56 3.92 13.59
N HIS A 131 12.61 3.57 14.88
CA HIS A 131 12.99 4.46 15.97
C HIS A 131 14.50 4.62 16.14
N ASN A 132 15.26 3.78 15.48
CA ASN A 132 16.71 3.83 15.62
C ASN A 132 17.24 5.11 14.98
N LYS A 133 17.67 6.04 15.79
CA LYS A 133 18.15 7.37 15.41
C LYS A 133 19.58 7.38 14.84
N GLN A 134 19.99 6.28 14.24
CA GLN A 134 21.23 6.21 13.49
C GLN A 134 20.96 6.57 12.04
N GLY A 135 21.66 7.56 11.51
CA GLY A 135 21.52 7.99 10.13
C GLY A 135 20.78 9.33 9.97
N HIS A 136 20.55 9.69 8.74
CA HIS A 136 19.99 10.97 8.35
C HIS A 136 18.47 10.93 8.42
N ILE A 137 17.84 11.92 9.05
CA ILE A 137 16.39 11.98 9.26
C ILE A 137 15.74 13.25 8.71
N LEU A 138 16.54 14.17 8.20
CA LEU A 138 16.06 15.43 7.66
C LEU A 138 16.04 15.40 6.13
N TRP A 139 14.94 15.88 5.59
CA TRP A 139 14.67 15.85 4.16
C TRP A 139 14.31 17.25 3.66
N LYS A 140 14.67 17.53 2.43
CA LYS A 140 14.22 18.71 1.68
C LYS A 140 13.19 18.29 0.63
N ILE A 141 12.05 18.94 0.64
CA ILE A 141 11.00 18.72 -0.35
C ILE A 141 11.05 19.88 -1.35
N VAL A 142 11.26 19.56 -2.61
CA VAL A 142 11.44 20.52 -3.69
C VAL A 142 10.31 20.34 -4.70
N ALA A 143 9.58 21.42 -5.00
CA ALA A 143 8.59 21.40 -6.06
C ALA A 143 9.30 21.32 -7.42
N GLN A 144 9.07 20.23 -8.15
CA GLN A 144 9.60 20.01 -9.50
C GLN A 144 8.67 20.59 -10.56
N ASP A 145 7.37 20.34 -10.40
CA ASP A 145 6.30 20.86 -11.26
C ASP A 145 5.08 21.18 -10.41
N LYS A 146 4.93 22.45 -10.04
CA LYS A 146 3.81 22.91 -9.22
C LYS A 146 2.46 22.73 -9.89
N ALA A 147 2.38 22.93 -11.20
CA ALA A 147 1.12 22.83 -11.93
C ALA A 147 0.55 21.40 -11.88
N ASN A 148 1.44 20.41 -11.94
CA ASN A 148 1.10 18.99 -11.88
C ASN A 148 1.32 18.39 -10.46
N LYS A 149 1.64 19.23 -9.46
CA LYS A 149 1.88 18.84 -8.07
C LYS A 149 2.94 17.72 -7.94
N VAL A 150 4.04 17.87 -8.68
CA VAL A 150 5.17 16.94 -8.65
C VAL A 150 6.27 17.51 -7.76
N TYR A 151 6.77 16.68 -6.88
CA TYR A 151 7.80 17.01 -5.90
C TYR A 151 8.94 16.00 -5.97
N ARG A 152 10.12 16.44 -5.53
CA ARG A 152 11.28 15.60 -5.27
C ARG A 152 11.67 15.71 -3.81
N ILE A 153 12.06 14.59 -3.24
CA ILE A 153 12.48 14.50 -1.84
C ILE A 153 13.95 14.16 -1.84
N LYS A 154 14.75 14.96 -1.18
CA LYS A 154 16.17 14.69 -1.07
C LYS A 154 16.65 14.83 0.37
N MET A 155 17.72 14.15 0.72
CA MET A 155 18.40 14.40 1.97
C MET A 155 18.88 15.85 2.02
N ILE A 156 18.90 16.40 3.23
CA ILE A 156 19.59 17.65 3.46
C ILE A 156 21.08 17.39 3.30
N ASP A 157 21.73 18.25 2.53
CA ASP A 157 23.16 18.18 2.28
C ASP A 157 23.92 18.36 3.60
N GLU A 158 24.56 17.29 4.06
CA GLU A 158 25.12 17.18 5.40
C GLU A 158 26.64 17.35 5.45
N ASP A 159 27.27 17.67 4.34
CA ASP A 159 28.71 17.93 4.35
C ASP A 159 29.07 19.04 5.34
N LYS A 160 28.12 19.96 5.53
CA LYS A 160 28.22 20.94 6.62
C LYS A 160 27.92 20.36 8.00
N LEU A 161 27.17 19.24 8.08
CA LEU A 161 26.74 18.66 9.35
C LEU A 161 27.72 17.65 9.94
N PHE A 162 28.57 17.02 9.13
CA PHE A 162 29.51 15.98 9.60
C PHE A 162 30.98 16.31 9.40
N GLY A 163 31.33 17.51 8.91
CA GLY A 163 32.71 17.96 8.80
C GLY A 163 33.59 17.10 7.90
N THR A 164 33.01 16.37 6.97
CA THR A 164 33.75 15.58 6.00
C THR A 164 33.63 16.25 4.64
N GLU A 165 34.63 17.03 4.26
CA GLU A 165 34.76 17.68 2.94
C GLU A 165 34.68 16.68 1.75
N ALA A 166 34.55 15.38 2.03
CA ALA A 166 34.68 14.33 1.02
C ALA A 166 33.39 14.09 0.20
N ASN A 167 32.24 14.64 0.60
CA ASN A 167 30.95 14.30 0.01
C ASN A 167 30.19 15.46 -0.66
N ASP A 168 30.79 16.64 -0.75
CA ASP A 168 30.19 17.89 -1.28
C ASP A 168 29.56 17.77 -2.68
N GLY A 169 29.78 16.69 -3.39
CA GLY A 169 29.18 16.45 -4.69
C GLY A 169 28.24 15.24 -4.79
N LEU A 170 28.26 14.35 -3.80
CA LEU A 170 27.58 13.06 -3.92
C LEU A 170 26.05 13.18 -3.87
N TYR A 171 25.53 14.19 -3.16
CA TYR A 171 24.09 14.33 -2.95
C TYR A 171 23.46 15.58 -3.54
N ALA A 172 24.22 16.45 -4.19
CA ALA A 172 23.72 17.70 -4.73
C ALA A 172 22.54 17.50 -5.70
N ASN A 173 22.60 16.42 -6.51
CA ASN A 173 21.57 16.05 -7.49
C ASN A 173 20.87 14.73 -7.17
N ALA A 174 21.09 14.18 -5.98
CA ALA A 174 20.49 12.91 -5.60
C ALA A 174 19.17 13.11 -4.86
N TYR A 175 18.20 12.26 -5.17
CA TYR A 175 16.86 12.32 -4.64
C TYR A 175 16.40 10.93 -4.17
N MET A 176 15.45 10.92 -3.25
CA MET A 176 14.71 9.74 -2.89
C MET A 176 13.95 9.22 -4.11
N GLY A 177 14.11 7.95 -4.46
CA GLY A 177 13.48 7.43 -5.66
C GLY A 177 13.58 5.91 -5.78
N ILE A 178 13.24 5.41 -6.96
CA ILE A 178 13.14 3.98 -7.24
C ILE A 178 13.84 3.69 -8.56
N ASP A 179 14.74 2.71 -8.54
CA ASP A 179 15.31 2.14 -9.76
C ASP A 179 14.28 1.27 -10.49
N GLU A 180 14.41 1.16 -11.80
CA GLU A 180 13.52 0.34 -12.63
C GLU A 180 13.45 -1.11 -12.13
N GLY A 181 12.23 -1.60 -12.04
CA GLY A 181 11.94 -2.98 -11.61
C GLY A 181 12.08 -3.24 -10.11
N LYS A 182 12.45 -2.23 -9.31
CA LYS A 182 12.49 -2.33 -7.85
C LYS A 182 11.23 -1.76 -7.20
N LEU A 183 10.96 -2.17 -5.97
CA LEU A 183 9.93 -1.61 -5.10
C LEU A 183 10.52 -0.93 -3.87
N GLU A 184 11.80 -1.16 -3.60
CA GLU A 184 12.52 -0.53 -2.51
C GLU A 184 12.88 0.91 -2.87
N VAL A 185 12.69 1.81 -1.93
CA VAL A 185 13.01 3.22 -2.08
C VAL A 185 14.48 3.44 -1.72
N SER A 186 15.24 3.97 -2.67
CA SER A 186 16.61 4.43 -2.44
C SER A 186 16.62 5.89 -1.98
N PRO A 187 17.50 6.26 -1.04
CA PRO A 187 17.59 7.64 -0.53
C PRO A 187 18.26 8.60 -1.50
N SER A 188 19.13 8.11 -2.38
CA SER A 188 20.09 8.93 -3.13
C SER A 188 20.24 8.45 -4.58
N ILE A 189 19.24 8.71 -5.40
CA ILE A 189 19.30 8.47 -6.83
C ILE A 189 19.66 9.76 -7.57
N ASP A 190 20.79 9.74 -8.27
CA ASP A 190 21.14 10.77 -9.25
C ASP A 190 20.85 10.26 -10.66
N THR A 191 19.75 10.73 -11.22
CA THR A 191 19.29 10.33 -12.56
C THR A 191 20.21 10.79 -13.71
N SER A 192 21.23 11.60 -13.42
CA SER A 192 22.24 12.01 -14.38
C SER A 192 23.45 11.08 -14.47
N THR A 193 23.55 10.10 -13.54
CA THR A 193 24.65 9.14 -13.49
C THR A 193 24.33 7.85 -14.20
N SER A 194 25.36 7.19 -14.71
CA SER A 194 25.22 5.88 -15.36
C SER A 194 24.69 4.81 -14.37
N GLY A 195 23.70 4.07 -14.83
CA GLY A 195 23.04 3.03 -14.02
C GLY A 195 21.73 3.46 -13.36
N HIS A 196 21.36 4.75 -13.48
CA HIS A 196 20.11 5.30 -12.94
C HIS A 196 19.27 6.02 -14.00
N GLU A 197 19.54 5.78 -15.29
CA GLU A 197 18.86 6.46 -16.40
C GLU A 197 17.36 6.18 -16.44
N THR A 198 16.94 5.04 -15.91
CA THR A 198 15.53 4.60 -15.85
C THR A 198 14.90 4.79 -14.49
N ALA A 199 15.66 5.26 -13.51
CA ALA A 199 15.16 5.52 -12.16
C ALA A 199 14.19 6.73 -12.16
N SER A 200 13.25 6.71 -11.24
CA SER A 200 12.30 7.81 -11.05
C SER A 200 12.37 8.35 -9.63
N VAL A 201 12.34 9.66 -9.51
CA VAL A 201 12.46 10.41 -8.26
C VAL A 201 11.30 11.37 -8.03
N ASP A 202 10.23 11.23 -8.81
CA ASP A 202 9.08 12.13 -8.80
C ASP A 202 7.95 11.55 -7.92
N TRP A 203 7.49 12.38 -6.99
CA TRP A 203 6.48 12.05 -5.99
C TRP A 203 5.32 13.02 -6.02
N LYS A 204 4.15 12.56 -5.57
CA LYS A 204 2.96 13.38 -5.35
C LYS A 204 2.39 13.11 -3.98
N PHE A 205 1.68 14.08 -3.43
CA PHE A 205 1.03 13.95 -2.13
C PHE A 205 -0.48 13.78 -2.32
N VAL A 206 -1.05 12.92 -1.51
CA VAL A 206 -2.49 12.66 -1.44
C VAL A 206 -2.93 12.91 -0.02
N ASP A 207 -3.93 13.74 0.14
CA ASP A 207 -4.56 13.97 1.44
C ASP A 207 -5.14 12.68 2.01
N SER A 208 -5.08 12.51 3.33
CA SER A 208 -5.52 11.28 3.99
C SER A 208 -7.01 10.99 3.75
N GLU A 209 -7.86 12.01 3.77
CA GLU A 209 -9.30 11.84 3.49
C GLU A 209 -9.53 11.43 2.03
N VAL A 210 -8.81 12.05 1.10
CA VAL A 210 -8.88 11.71 -0.34
C VAL A 210 -8.43 10.28 -0.60
N TYR A 211 -7.34 9.84 0.06
CA TYR A 211 -6.87 8.47 -0.07
C TYR A 211 -7.90 7.46 0.46
N THR A 212 -8.55 7.76 1.58
CA THR A 212 -9.57 6.88 2.16
C THR A 212 -10.75 6.67 1.21
N VAL A 213 -11.23 7.76 0.58
CA VAL A 213 -12.27 7.67 -0.47
C VAL A 213 -11.78 6.88 -1.68
N TYR A 214 -10.55 7.13 -2.12
CA TYR A 214 -9.94 6.40 -3.24
C TYR A 214 -9.89 4.89 -2.97
N LYS A 215 -9.46 4.48 -1.77
CA LYS A 215 -9.41 3.06 -1.36
C LYS A 215 -10.81 2.44 -1.32
N ALA A 216 -11.78 3.13 -0.74
CA ALA A 216 -13.16 2.67 -0.73
C ALA A 216 -13.70 2.49 -2.17
N LYS A 217 -13.41 3.41 -3.08
CA LYS A 217 -13.78 3.29 -4.49
C LYS A 217 -13.08 2.13 -5.20
N LYS A 218 -11.81 1.85 -4.90
CA LYS A 218 -11.13 0.65 -5.44
C LYS A 218 -11.81 -0.64 -5.00
N GLU A 219 -12.24 -0.72 -3.74
CA GLU A 219 -13.02 -1.88 -3.26
C GLU A 219 -14.37 -1.98 -3.97
N LEU A 220 -15.11 -0.90 -4.11
CA LEU A 220 -16.38 -0.90 -4.85
C LEU A 220 -16.19 -1.28 -6.33
N GLN A 221 -15.12 -0.79 -6.97
CA GLN A 221 -14.74 -1.21 -8.33
C GLN A 221 -14.53 -2.72 -8.42
N THR A 222 -13.84 -3.30 -7.44
CA THR A 222 -13.63 -4.74 -7.36
C THR A 222 -14.96 -5.49 -7.30
N GLN A 223 -15.92 -5.01 -6.51
CA GLN A 223 -17.25 -5.62 -6.43
C GLN A 223 -18.08 -5.40 -7.72
N LEU A 224 -17.96 -4.26 -8.38
CA LEU A 224 -18.62 -4.01 -9.67
C LEU A 224 -18.08 -4.95 -10.76
N ASN A 225 -16.76 -5.16 -10.83
CA ASN A 225 -16.16 -6.14 -11.73
C ASN A 225 -16.63 -7.56 -11.41
N ALA A 226 -16.71 -7.91 -10.13
CA ALA A 226 -17.22 -9.22 -9.69
C ALA A 226 -18.70 -9.43 -10.02
N ALA A 227 -19.51 -8.36 -10.04
CA ALA A 227 -20.91 -8.39 -10.48
C ALA A 227 -21.01 -8.69 -11.98
N ASP A 228 -20.21 -8.00 -12.79
CA ASP A 228 -20.14 -8.22 -14.24
C ASP A 228 -19.68 -9.66 -14.57
N GLU A 229 -18.62 -10.12 -13.95
CA GLU A 229 -18.11 -11.50 -14.12
C GLU A 229 -19.14 -12.55 -13.70
N ALA A 230 -19.92 -12.27 -12.66
CA ALA A 230 -20.97 -13.14 -12.19
C ALA A 230 -22.23 -13.11 -13.10
N GLY A 231 -22.40 -12.09 -13.95
CA GLY A 231 -23.62 -11.83 -14.71
C GLY A 231 -24.74 -11.21 -13.86
N PHE A 232 -24.41 -10.64 -12.71
CA PHE A 232 -25.34 -9.89 -11.87
C PHE A 232 -25.54 -8.50 -12.45
N SER A 233 -26.77 -8.17 -12.88
CA SER A 233 -27.05 -6.93 -13.60
C SER A 233 -27.69 -5.81 -12.76
N ASP A 234 -28.12 -6.10 -11.53
CA ASP A 234 -28.83 -5.13 -10.66
C ASP A 234 -27.86 -4.32 -9.77
N TYR A 235 -26.87 -3.69 -10.39
CA TYR A 235 -25.86 -2.90 -9.69
C TYR A 235 -25.88 -1.39 -9.99
N ALA A 236 -26.89 -0.90 -10.71
CA ALA A 236 -26.93 0.52 -11.13
C ALA A 236 -26.80 1.51 -9.98
N LYS A 237 -27.46 1.26 -8.84
CA LYS A 237 -27.37 2.08 -7.63
C LYS A 237 -25.95 2.19 -7.08
N TYR A 238 -25.14 1.13 -7.19
CA TYR A 238 -23.75 1.09 -6.74
C TYR A 238 -22.83 1.82 -7.72
N ALA A 239 -23.11 1.68 -9.01
CA ALA A 239 -22.42 2.45 -10.06
C ALA A 239 -22.62 3.96 -9.90
N GLU A 240 -23.80 4.40 -9.50
CA GLU A 240 -24.07 5.82 -9.18
C GLU A 240 -23.20 6.32 -8.02
N ILE A 241 -23.06 5.52 -6.94
CA ILE A 241 -22.19 5.87 -5.80
C ILE A 241 -20.73 5.90 -6.24
N TYR A 242 -20.28 4.92 -7.03
CA TYR A 242 -18.92 4.89 -7.58
C TYR A 242 -18.59 6.17 -8.35
N ASN A 243 -19.50 6.64 -9.19
CA ASN A 243 -19.31 7.82 -10.04
C ASN A 243 -19.58 9.15 -9.30
N LYS A 244 -20.08 9.11 -8.08
CA LYS A 244 -20.41 10.32 -7.31
C LYS A 244 -19.12 11.06 -6.95
N ALA A 245 -19.01 12.34 -7.36
CA ALA A 245 -17.81 13.16 -7.15
C ALA A 245 -17.50 13.42 -5.67
N ASN A 246 -18.55 13.63 -4.86
CA ASN A 246 -18.43 13.96 -3.43
C ASN A 246 -18.95 12.81 -2.55
N ALA A 247 -18.71 11.56 -2.93
CA ALA A 247 -19.00 10.42 -2.08
C ALA A 247 -18.09 10.44 -0.86
N THR A 248 -18.61 10.09 0.30
CA THR A 248 -17.79 9.85 1.50
C THR A 248 -17.22 8.44 1.45
N ALA A 249 -16.13 8.19 2.16
CA ALA A 249 -15.56 6.84 2.24
C ALA A 249 -16.58 5.85 2.81
N GLU A 250 -17.28 6.21 3.88
CA GLU A 250 -18.32 5.39 4.51
C GLU A 250 -19.44 5.01 3.53
N GLU A 251 -19.97 5.99 2.77
CA GLU A 251 -21.00 5.72 1.75
C GLU A 251 -20.52 4.71 0.70
N VAL A 252 -19.27 4.82 0.27
CA VAL A 252 -18.69 3.93 -0.75
C VAL A 252 -18.39 2.54 -0.18
N GLU A 253 -17.89 2.46 1.06
CA GLU A 253 -17.62 1.19 1.77
C GLU A 253 -18.92 0.40 2.01
N GLU A 254 -19.99 1.10 2.45
CA GLU A 254 -21.30 0.48 2.62
C GLU A 254 -21.85 -0.04 1.28
N ALA A 255 -21.68 0.71 0.20
CA ALA A 255 -22.07 0.30 -1.12
C ALA A 255 -21.30 -0.94 -1.59
N ALA A 256 -19.99 -1.00 -1.38
CA ALA A 256 -19.16 -2.16 -1.70
C ALA A 256 -19.60 -3.41 -0.93
N LYS A 257 -19.82 -3.27 0.38
CA LYS A 257 -20.32 -4.34 1.24
C LYS A 257 -21.69 -4.85 0.82
N ALA A 258 -22.62 -3.93 0.50
CA ALA A 258 -23.96 -4.28 0.07
C ALA A 258 -23.96 -4.97 -1.29
N LEU A 259 -23.17 -4.48 -2.27
CA LEU A 259 -23.04 -5.13 -3.57
C LEU A 259 -22.46 -6.54 -3.46
N LYS A 260 -21.41 -6.71 -2.63
CA LYS A 260 -20.85 -8.03 -2.33
C LYS A 260 -21.93 -9.00 -1.83
N GLN A 261 -22.81 -8.56 -0.92
CA GLN A 261 -23.90 -9.37 -0.39
C GLN A 261 -24.97 -9.67 -1.46
N ASP A 262 -25.33 -8.69 -2.28
CA ASP A 262 -26.30 -8.89 -3.35
C ASP A 262 -25.80 -9.92 -4.37
N ILE A 263 -24.50 -9.89 -4.74
CA ILE A 263 -23.89 -10.90 -5.61
C ILE A 263 -23.95 -12.29 -4.96
N VAL A 264 -23.67 -12.41 -3.66
CA VAL A 264 -23.76 -13.67 -2.91
C VAL A 264 -25.18 -14.21 -2.93
N ASN A 265 -26.18 -13.37 -2.66
CA ASN A 265 -27.59 -13.76 -2.66
C ASN A 265 -28.05 -14.21 -4.06
N TRP A 266 -27.65 -13.49 -5.08
CA TRP A 266 -27.96 -13.83 -6.46
C TRP A 266 -27.33 -15.17 -6.89
N LYS A 267 -26.03 -15.36 -6.66
CA LYS A 267 -25.33 -16.63 -6.91
C LYS A 267 -26.00 -17.80 -6.19
N SER A 268 -26.47 -17.57 -4.97
CA SER A 268 -27.17 -18.61 -4.20
C SER A 268 -28.49 -19.01 -4.81
N SER A 269 -29.21 -18.07 -5.39
CA SER A 269 -30.50 -18.37 -6.08
C SER A 269 -30.31 -19.22 -7.35
N GLU A 270 -29.12 -19.14 -7.96
CA GLU A 270 -28.74 -19.91 -9.14
C GLU A 270 -28.08 -21.27 -8.81
N ALA A 271 -27.73 -21.52 -7.54
CA ALA A 271 -27.00 -22.70 -7.11
C ALA A 271 -27.91 -23.94 -7.12
N THR A 272 -27.40 -25.04 -7.66
CA THR A 272 -28.06 -26.35 -7.58
C THR A 272 -27.09 -27.40 -7.03
N PRO A 273 -27.55 -28.58 -6.55
CA PRO A 273 -26.66 -29.65 -6.12
C PRO A 273 -25.63 -30.08 -7.17
N ASP A 274 -26.05 -30.02 -8.45
CA ASP A 274 -25.19 -30.39 -9.59
C ASP A 274 -24.36 -29.22 -10.13
N LYS A 275 -24.71 -28.01 -9.74
CA LYS A 275 -23.99 -26.77 -10.10
C LYS A 275 -23.73 -25.92 -8.85
N PRO A 276 -22.78 -26.31 -7.99
CA PRO A 276 -22.45 -25.53 -6.83
C PRO A 276 -21.81 -24.19 -7.24
N VAL A 277 -22.01 -23.17 -6.44
CA VAL A 277 -21.36 -21.87 -6.63
C VAL A 277 -20.25 -21.67 -5.63
N GLU A 278 -19.21 -20.95 -6.05
CA GLU A 278 -18.06 -20.65 -5.24
C GLU A 278 -18.30 -19.37 -4.42
N PHE A 279 -17.98 -19.43 -3.13
CA PHE A 279 -18.08 -18.33 -2.18
C PHE A 279 -16.74 -17.98 -1.52
N THR A 280 -15.63 -18.29 -2.16
CA THR A 280 -14.29 -18.00 -1.61
C THR A 280 -14.14 -16.53 -1.20
N ASN A 281 -14.74 -15.62 -1.97
CA ASN A 281 -14.73 -14.18 -1.67
C ASN A 281 -15.56 -13.77 -0.43
N ALA A 282 -16.40 -14.67 0.11
CA ALA A 282 -17.06 -14.40 1.40
C ALA A 282 -16.09 -14.51 2.59
N ILE A 283 -14.96 -15.19 2.40
CA ILE A 283 -13.90 -15.30 3.40
C ILE A 283 -12.99 -14.09 3.23
N ALA A 284 -13.01 -13.19 4.21
CA ALA A 284 -12.14 -12.03 4.20
C ALA A 284 -10.67 -12.47 4.27
N ASN A 285 -9.80 -11.82 3.47
CA ASN A 285 -8.38 -12.13 3.43
C ASN A 285 -8.08 -13.65 3.34
N ASN A 286 -8.76 -14.32 2.43
CA ASN A 286 -8.69 -15.77 2.23
C ASN A 286 -7.31 -16.28 1.79
N SER A 287 -6.45 -15.39 1.29
CA SER A 287 -5.07 -15.64 0.88
C SER A 287 -4.03 -15.23 1.91
N PHE A 288 -4.43 -14.65 3.04
CA PHE A 288 -3.53 -14.03 4.03
C PHE A 288 -2.64 -12.92 3.47
N ALA A 289 -3.00 -12.31 2.35
CA ALA A 289 -2.21 -11.22 1.74
C ALA A 289 -2.06 -9.99 2.65
N ASP A 290 -3.05 -9.77 3.53
CA ASP A 290 -3.03 -8.72 4.55
C ASP A 290 -2.81 -9.32 5.97
N GLY A 291 -1.78 -10.12 6.11
CA GLY A 291 -1.45 -10.78 7.37
C GLY A 291 -2.60 -11.59 7.94
N ASN A 292 -2.87 -11.41 9.21
CA ASN A 292 -4.00 -12.05 9.89
C ASN A 292 -5.25 -11.15 9.95
N ASN A 293 -5.27 -10.05 9.22
CA ASN A 293 -6.40 -9.14 9.21
C ASN A 293 -7.69 -9.86 8.75
N GLY A 294 -8.80 -9.63 9.46
CA GLY A 294 -10.06 -10.33 9.22
C GLY A 294 -10.16 -11.72 9.86
N TRP A 295 -9.10 -12.24 10.47
CA TRP A 295 -9.08 -13.52 11.15
C TRP A 295 -8.99 -13.34 12.68
N ASN A 296 -9.79 -14.13 13.42
CA ASN A 296 -9.61 -14.25 14.84
C ASN A 296 -8.52 -15.30 15.11
N VAL A 297 -7.44 -14.86 15.77
CA VAL A 297 -6.25 -15.67 16.01
C VAL A 297 -6.12 -15.93 17.50
N VAL A 298 -6.06 -17.20 17.89
CA VAL A 298 -5.76 -17.62 19.25
C VAL A 298 -4.39 -18.29 19.26
N GLY A 299 -3.53 -17.83 20.14
CA GLY A 299 -2.14 -18.28 20.21
C GLY A 299 -1.18 -17.39 19.42
N SER A 300 0.10 -17.77 19.40
CA SER A 300 1.13 -17.04 18.63
C SER A 300 1.22 -17.62 17.23
N ILE A 301 0.78 -16.86 16.25
CA ILE A 301 0.83 -17.21 14.82
C ILE A 301 1.69 -16.17 14.12
N GLY A 302 2.69 -16.63 13.37
CA GLY A 302 3.45 -15.81 12.45
C GLY A 302 2.71 -15.65 11.12
N HIS A 303 2.99 -14.56 10.44
CA HIS A 303 2.59 -14.34 9.07
C HIS A 303 3.83 -14.14 8.22
N GLN A 304 3.86 -14.79 7.05
CA GLN A 304 4.93 -14.63 6.07
C GLN A 304 4.36 -13.98 4.81
N SER A 305 5.07 -12.99 4.29
CA SER A 305 4.73 -12.29 3.06
C SER A 305 5.94 -12.14 2.16
N GLY A 306 5.71 -12.14 0.85
CA GLY A 306 6.78 -11.96 -0.14
C GLY A 306 7.74 -13.15 -0.27
N THR A 307 7.45 -14.25 0.41
CA THR A 307 8.24 -15.49 0.32
C THR A 307 7.34 -16.59 -0.19
N SER A 308 7.67 -17.18 -1.33
CA SER A 308 7.02 -18.42 -1.75
C SER A 308 7.61 -19.59 -0.96
N TYR A 309 6.74 -20.38 -0.34
CA TYR A 309 7.11 -21.61 0.31
C TYR A 309 7.06 -22.74 -0.74
N GLU A 310 8.22 -23.23 -1.14
CA GLU A 310 8.33 -24.34 -2.09
C GLU A 310 8.61 -25.63 -1.33
N THR A 311 7.74 -26.61 -1.49
CA THR A 311 8.04 -27.98 -1.05
C THR A 311 9.02 -28.63 -2.02
N ALA A 312 9.73 -29.67 -1.57
CA ALA A 312 10.75 -30.36 -2.38
C ALA A 312 10.24 -30.87 -3.74
N ASP A 313 8.94 -31.03 -3.93
CA ASP A 313 8.29 -31.45 -5.16
C ASP A 313 7.57 -30.29 -5.90
N ASN A 314 7.79 -29.04 -5.50
CA ASN A 314 7.22 -27.83 -6.10
C ASN A 314 5.69 -27.84 -6.25
N LYS A 315 4.97 -28.67 -5.48
CA LYS A 315 3.51 -28.78 -5.59
C LYS A 315 2.75 -27.62 -4.97
N TYR A 316 3.35 -26.93 -4.01
CA TYR A 316 2.69 -25.88 -3.26
C TYR A 316 3.55 -24.62 -3.24
N LYS A 317 3.06 -23.60 -3.91
CA LYS A 317 3.63 -22.26 -3.88
C LYS A 317 2.63 -21.34 -3.24
N MET A 318 3.01 -20.72 -2.12
CA MET A 318 2.15 -19.77 -1.39
C MET A 318 2.93 -18.48 -1.20
N ASP A 319 2.37 -17.40 -1.74
CA ASP A 319 2.97 -16.06 -1.60
C ASP A 319 2.72 -15.46 -0.22
N HIS A 320 1.63 -15.86 0.43
CA HIS A 320 1.25 -15.44 1.78
C HIS A 320 0.68 -16.63 2.53
N PHE A 321 1.03 -16.74 3.81
CA PHE A 321 0.49 -17.79 4.68
C PHE A 321 0.64 -17.43 6.16
N SER A 322 -0.23 -18.01 6.97
CA SER A 322 -0.07 -18.00 8.43
C SER A 322 0.61 -19.27 8.88
N GLU A 323 1.57 -19.14 9.79
CA GLU A 323 2.37 -20.27 10.23
C GLU A 323 2.53 -20.31 11.75
N LYS A 324 2.75 -21.50 12.25
CA LYS A 324 3.27 -21.71 13.59
C LYS A 324 4.46 -22.65 13.55
N TRP A 325 5.58 -22.13 14.00
CA TRP A 325 6.79 -22.92 14.14
C TRP A 325 6.72 -23.79 15.39
N VAL A 326 6.98 -25.07 15.22
CA VAL A 326 7.12 -26.03 16.30
C VAL A 326 8.57 -26.46 16.35
N THR A 327 9.26 -26.14 17.45
CA THR A 327 10.67 -26.48 17.58
C THR A 327 10.84 -27.96 17.96
N SER A 328 11.97 -28.56 17.59
CA SER A 328 12.35 -29.91 18.00
C SER A 328 12.38 -30.09 19.53
N ALA A 329 12.60 -29.02 20.29
CA ALA A 329 12.54 -29.01 21.75
C ALA A 329 11.15 -29.39 22.31
N ASN A 330 10.09 -29.20 21.54
CA ASN A 330 8.72 -29.55 21.90
C ASN A 330 8.26 -30.88 21.25
N ASN A 331 9.15 -31.65 20.63
CA ASN A 331 8.85 -32.88 19.91
C ASN A 331 7.67 -32.77 18.92
N GLY A 332 7.50 -31.61 18.32
CA GLY A 332 6.36 -31.34 17.45
C GLY A 332 5.01 -31.25 18.17
N ASN A 333 5.00 -31.22 19.48
CA ASN A 333 3.77 -31.24 20.27
C ASN A 333 3.16 -29.83 20.39
N LEU A 334 1.99 -29.61 19.81
CA LEU A 334 1.19 -28.39 19.93
C LEU A 334 0.33 -28.37 21.20
N SER A 335 0.31 -29.46 22.01
CA SER A 335 -0.46 -29.50 23.24
C SER A 335 0.07 -28.48 24.25
N GLY A 336 -0.79 -27.57 24.67
CA GLY A 336 -0.45 -26.46 25.58
C GLY A 336 -0.16 -25.11 24.86
N ASN A 337 -0.03 -25.10 23.53
CA ASN A 337 0.06 -23.87 22.75
C ASN A 337 -0.64 -24.04 21.39
N PRO A 338 -1.95 -24.26 21.39
CA PRO A 338 -2.70 -24.49 20.16
C PRO A 338 -2.66 -23.28 19.25
N MET A 339 -2.70 -23.55 17.98
CA MET A 339 -3.00 -22.55 16.96
C MET A 339 -4.46 -22.68 16.59
N ASP A 340 -5.19 -21.59 16.71
CA ASP A 340 -6.56 -21.52 16.23
C ASP A 340 -6.72 -20.26 15.41
N ILE A 341 -7.24 -20.41 14.20
CA ILE A 341 -7.65 -19.30 13.33
C ILE A 341 -9.09 -19.50 12.94
N SER A 342 -9.91 -18.50 13.14
CA SER A 342 -11.32 -18.57 12.84
C SER A 342 -11.84 -17.27 12.23
N GLN A 343 -12.93 -17.39 11.47
CA GLN A 343 -13.66 -16.27 10.94
C GLN A 343 -15.15 -16.58 10.97
N THR A 344 -15.95 -15.63 11.39
CA THR A 344 -17.41 -15.75 11.31
C THR A 344 -17.87 -15.25 9.95
N LEU A 345 -18.55 -16.10 9.19
CA LEU A 345 -19.20 -15.72 7.95
C LEU A 345 -20.65 -15.36 8.24
N GLU A 346 -20.98 -14.09 8.12
CA GLU A 346 -22.33 -13.59 8.35
C GLU A 346 -23.14 -13.59 7.06
N ASN A 347 -24.46 -13.64 7.20
CA ASN A 347 -25.41 -13.52 6.08
C ASN A 347 -25.21 -14.57 4.97
N MET A 348 -24.64 -15.71 5.32
CA MET A 348 -24.51 -16.81 4.37
C MET A 348 -25.88 -17.41 4.04
N PRO A 349 -26.19 -17.68 2.76
CA PRO A 349 -27.43 -18.33 2.37
C PRO A 349 -27.61 -19.70 3.02
N VAL A 350 -28.83 -20.14 3.21
CA VAL A 350 -29.09 -21.49 3.73
C VAL A 350 -28.69 -22.53 2.67
N GLY A 351 -27.80 -23.45 3.06
CA GLY A 351 -27.32 -24.47 2.12
C GLY A 351 -26.30 -25.44 2.73
N LYS A 352 -25.75 -26.30 1.89
CA LYS A 352 -24.61 -27.16 2.23
C LYS A 352 -23.34 -26.55 1.66
N TYR A 353 -22.33 -26.44 2.50
CA TYR A 353 -21.04 -25.85 2.17
C TYR A 353 -19.91 -26.87 2.24
N ARG A 354 -18.92 -26.69 1.40
CA ARG A 354 -17.65 -27.39 1.48
C ARG A 354 -16.54 -26.34 1.60
N LEU A 355 -15.79 -26.41 2.70
CA LEU A 355 -14.58 -25.61 2.88
C LEU A 355 -13.37 -26.46 2.46
N THR A 356 -12.45 -25.85 1.73
CA THR A 356 -11.13 -26.42 1.40
C THR A 356 -10.04 -25.46 1.86
N ALA A 357 -8.98 -26.01 2.43
CA ALA A 357 -7.81 -25.25 2.83
C ALA A 357 -6.55 -25.99 2.39
N ASN A 358 -5.55 -25.24 1.94
CA ASN A 358 -4.22 -25.78 1.69
C ASN A 358 -3.42 -25.71 2.98
N THR A 359 -2.95 -26.84 3.45
CA THR A 359 -2.14 -26.95 4.66
C THR A 359 -0.86 -27.73 4.38
N ILE A 360 0.23 -27.31 5.01
CA ILE A 360 1.52 -28.01 4.98
C ILE A 360 1.89 -28.30 6.42
N GLY A 361 2.30 -29.54 6.71
CA GLY A 361 2.72 -29.97 8.04
C GLY A 361 3.99 -30.80 7.99
#